data_e5964d952da5fcd7d93f46b0dd7e6a47
#
_entry.id   e5964d952da5fcd7d93f46b0dd7e6a47
#
_cell.length_a   1.000
_cell.length_b   1.000
_cell.length_c   1.000
_cell.angle_alpha   90.00
_cell.angle_beta   90.00
_cell.angle_gamma   90.00
#
_symmetry.space_group_name_H-M   'P 1'
#
loop_
_entity.id
_entity.type
_entity.pdbx_description
1 polymer ?
#
loop_
_entity_poly.entity_id
_entity_poly.type
_entity_poly.pdbx_seq_one_letter_code
_entity_poly.pdbx_strand_id
1 'polypeptide(L)'
;YKRQVYRGERAQRGRFREFYQADIDVIGDGKLDITNEAEMPAIIYRAFSELGLRRFCIRVNNRKILNGFYAMLGLTDKAGDIMRTVDKLDKIGAEKVRALLTDEVGVSAESADEILKFIAITGSNDQVLSALEGYAGRNETFDEGLDQLKTVVKYLSAFGVPEENFAVDLTIARGLDYYTGTVYETALLDHPEIGSVCSGGRYDNLAEYYTDKQLPGVGISIGLTRLFYVLGEQGMLNGDLPTAPADVLILPMTEDLSAAVTLATKLRDAGVRTQLYTEQKKFKAKMNYADKTGVPYVVFLGEDEVKNNVIACKDMTSGEQTTLNFDATLARVRDGLAERNKGRVIVEK
;
A
#
# COMPACT_ATOMS: atom_id res chain seq x y z
N TYR A 1 7.69 -2.20 8.02
CA TYR A 1 7.89 -0.92 8.67
C TYR A 1 6.88 0.12 8.17
N LYS A 2 6.05 0.66 9.05
CA LYS A 2 5.07 1.70 8.71
C LYS A 2 5.52 3.01 9.33
N ARG A 3 5.63 4.06 8.51
CA ARG A 3 6.08 5.38 8.99
C ARG A 3 5.38 6.52 8.26
N GLN A 4 5.30 7.63 8.96
CA GLN A 4 4.89 8.91 8.43
C GLN A 4 6.07 9.56 7.71
N VAL A 5 5.83 10.08 6.53
CA VAL A 5 6.83 10.76 5.70
C VAL A 5 6.29 12.07 5.16
N TYR A 6 7.21 12.99 4.86
CA TYR A 6 6.90 14.32 4.35
C TYR A 6 7.63 14.56 3.03
N ARG A 7 6.93 15.11 2.04
CA ARG A 7 7.51 15.53 0.77
C ARG A 7 7.05 16.93 0.40
N GLY A 8 7.96 17.78 -0.11
CA GLY A 8 7.68 19.14 -0.56
C GLY A 8 6.94 19.24 -1.89
N GLU A 9 6.43 18.13 -2.42
CA GLU A 9 5.72 18.07 -3.69
C GLU A 9 4.39 18.84 -3.64
N ARG A 10 3.91 19.25 -4.82
CA ARG A 10 2.57 19.84 -4.96
C ARG A 10 1.52 18.78 -4.63
N ALA A 11 0.62 19.10 -3.69
CA ALA A 11 -0.50 18.23 -3.35
C ALA A 11 -1.40 18.02 -4.58
N GLN A 12 -1.79 16.76 -4.82
CA GLN A 12 -2.66 16.34 -5.92
C GLN A 12 -3.59 15.23 -5.41
N ARG A 13 -4.58 14.84 -6.21
CA ARG A 13 -5.46 13.71 -5.90
C ARG A 13 -4.63 12.46 -5.61
N GLY A 14 -4.81 11.88 -4.42
CA GLY A 14 -4.04 10.72 -3.95
C GLY A 14 -2.56 10.99 -3.62
N ARG A 15 -2.09 12.25 -3.68
CA ARG A 15 -0.74 12.68 -3.28
C ARG A 15 -0.81 13.79 -2.24
N PHE A 16 -0.28 13.51 -1.07
CA PHE A 16 -0.28 14.40 0.07
C PHE A 16 1.16 14.77 0.44
N ARG A 17 1.34 15.92 1.10
CA ARG A 17 2.65 16.35 1.61
C ARG A 17 3.07 15.57 2.85
N GLU A 18 2.11 15.09 3.60
CA GLU A 18 2.25 14.22 4.76
C GLU A 18 1.47 12.94 4.47
N PHE A 19 2.13 11.79 4.55
CA PHE A 19 1.52 10.51 4.20
C PHE A 19 2.24 9.34 4.91
N TYR A 20 1.59 8.19 4.90
CA TYR A 20 2.17 6.96 5.43
C TYR A 20 2.66 6.05 4.31
N GLN A 21 3.80 5.43 4.56
CA GLN A 21 4.35 4.36 3.74
C GLN A 21 4.48 3.07 4.57
N ALA A 22 4.32 1.93 3.92
CA ALA A 22 4.70 0.63 4.44
C ALA A 22 5.89 0.14 3.61
N ASP A 23 7.05 0.13 4.22
CA ASP A 23 8.32 -0.17 3.59
C ASP A 23 8.83 -1.55 4.02
N ILE A 24 9.43 -2.27 3.09
CA ILE A 24 10.10 -3.56 3.31
C ILE A 24 11.44 -3.49 2.59
N ASP A 25 12.51 -3.78 3.32
CA ASP A 25 13.87 -3.80 2.79
C ASP A 25 14.61 -5.06 3.25
N VAL A 26 15.39 -5.63 2.35
CA VAL A 26 16.39 -6.66 2.64
C VAL A 26 17.76 -6.07 2.38
N ILE A 27 18.63 -6.12 3.38
CA ILE A 27 20.00 -5.57 3.31
C ILE A 27 20.98 -6.71 3.49
N GLY A 28 21.88 -6.86 2.52
CA GLY A 28 22.98 -7.81 2.55
C GLY A 28 24.22 -7.26 3.24
N ASP A 29 25.07 -8.13 3.76
CA ASP A 29 26.41 -7.80 4.24
C ASP A 29 27.45 -8.22 3.17
N GLY A 30 27.99 -7.26 2.45
CA GLY A 30 28.92 -7.44 1.33
C GLY A 30 28.27 -7.89 0.02
N LYS A 31 27.21 -8.71 0.07
CA LYS A 31 26.47 -9.19 -1.11
C LYS A 31 25.00 -9.37 -0.81
N LEU A 32 24.18 -9.30 -1.85
CA LEU A 32 22.75 -9.59 -1.79
C LEU A 32 22.37 -10.44 -3.01
N ASP A 33 21.82 -11.62 -2.74
CA ASP A 33 21.40 -12.55 -3.79
C ASP A 33 20.20 -12.02 -4.58
N ILE A 34 20.18 -12.32 -5.88
CA ILE A 34 19.16 -11.83 -6.81
C ILE A 34 17.75 -12.39 -6.52
N THR A 35 17.64 -13.49 -5.78
CA THR A 35 16.34 -14.01 -5.35
C THR A 35 15.53 -12.99 -4.56
N ASN A 36 16.20 -12.14 -3.76
CA ASN A 36 15.55 -11.07 -3.02
C ASN A 36 14.89 -10.04 -3.94
N GLU A 37 15.42 -9.84 -5.16
CA GLU A 37 14.83 -8.94 -6.14
C GLU A 37 13.52 -9.51 -6.73
N ALA A 38 13.35 -10.81 -6.79
CA ALA A 38 12.10 -11.45 -7.19
C ALA A 38 11.11 -11.62 -6.00
N GLU A 39 11.62 -11.73 -4.77
CA GLU A 39 10.80 -11.83 -3.58
C GLU A 39 10.00 -10.54 -3.32
N MET A 40 10.57 -9.36 -3.58
CA MET A 40 9.88 -8.08 -3.37
C MET A 40 8.55 -7.98 -4.15
N PRO A 41 8.49 -8.21 -5.48
CA PRO A 41 7.22 -8.26 -6.21
C PRO A 41 6.29 -9.37 -5.73
N ALA A 42 6.80 -10.52 -5.30
CA ALA A 42 5.98 -11.59 -4.75
C ALA A 42 5.27 -11.17 -3.45
N ILE A 43 5.95 -10.39 -2.61
CA ILE A 43 5.35 -9.79 -1.41
C ILE A 43 4.26 -8.78 -1.79
N ILE A 44 4.49 -7.93 -2.82
CA ILE A 44 3.47 -6.99 -3.33
C ILE A 44 2.24 -7.76 -3.79
N TYR A 45 2.44 -8.80 -4.63
CA TYR A 45 1.35 -9.62 -5.14
C TYR A 45 0.52 -10.23 -4.02
N ARG A 46 1.17 -10.83 -3.02
CA ARG A 46 0.49 -11.45 -1.88
C ARG A 46 -0.27 -10.42 -1.05
N ALA A 47 0.38 -9.31 -0.68
CA ALA A 47 -0.25 -8.25 0.11
C ALA A 47 -1.48 -7.65 -0.60
N PHE A 48 -1.39 -7.35 -1.88
CA PHE A 48 -2.50 -6.78 -2.64
C PHE A 48 -3.63 -7.78 -2.83
N SER A 49 -3.31 -9.05 -3.07
CA SER A 49 -4.31 -10.13 -3.19
C SER A 49 -5.07 -10.36 -1.88
N GLU A 50 -4.39 -10.31 -0.74
CA GLU A 50 -5.00 -10.43 0.59
C GLU A 50 -5.89 -9.21 0.93
N LEU A 51 -5.55 -8.02 0.43
CA LEU A 51 -6.41 -6.84 0.51
C LEU A 51 -7.62 -6.91 -0.42
N GLY A 52 -7.76 -7.97 -1.23
CA GLY A 52 -8.87 -8.13 -2.17
C GLY A 52 -8.68 -7.41 -3.50
N LEU A 53 -7.53 -6.78 -3.75
CA LEU A 53 -7.20 -6.21 -5.04
C LEU A 53 -6.96 -7.34 -6.05
N ARG A 54 -7.57 -7.26 -7.22
CA ARG A 54 -7.46 -8.31 -8.26
C ARG A 54 -6.80 -7.80 -9.54
N ARG A 55 -7.02 -6.54 -9.87
CA ARG A 55 -6.60 -5.94 -11.13
C ARG A 55 -5.47 -4.94 -10.91
N PHE A 56 -4.25 -5.45 -10.82
CA PHE A 56 -3.03 -4.66 -10.72
C PHE A 56 -1.91 -5.34 -11.51
N CYS A 57 -0.94 -4.55 -11.93
CA CYS A 57 0.25 -5.02 -12.61
C CYS A 57 1.51 -4.47 -11.94
N ILE A 58 2.44 -5.36 -11.63
CA ILE A 58 3.77 -5.05 -11.12
C ILE A 58 4.70 -4.95 -12.34
N ARG A 59 5.04 -3.74 -12.75
CA ARG A 59 5.98 -3.50 -13.83
C ARG A 59 7.39 -3.65 -13.29
N VAL A 60 8.25 -4.33 -14.04
CA VAL A 60 9.62 -4.68 -13.66
C VAL A 60 10.59 -4.27 -14.76
N ASN A 61 11.69 -3.65 -14.42
CA ASN A 61 12.80 -3.34 -15.32
C ASN A 61 14.14 -3.51 -14.58
N ASN A 62 15.25 -3.37 -15.29
CA ASN A 62 16.58 -3.32 -14.71
C ASN A 62 17.35 -2.09 -15.22
N ARG A 63 17.88 -1.29 -14.30
CA ARG A 63 18.62 -0.05 -14.61
C ARG A 63 19.85 -0.30 -15.47
N LYS A 64 20.48 -1.47 -15.35
CA LYS A 64 21.66 -1.83 -16.15
C LYS A 64 21.31 -1.98 -17.63
N ILE A 65 20.10 -2.47 -17.95
CA ILE A 65 19.61 -2.55 -19.34
C ILE A 65 19.56 -1.15 -19.96
N LEU A 66 18.95 -0.19 -19.28
CA LEU A 66 18.85 1.19 -19.77
C LEU A 66 20.23 1.84 -19.87
N ASN A 67 21.06 1.74 -18.83
CA ASN A 67 22.39 2.31 -18.82
C ASN A 67 23.29 1.71 -19.91
N GLY A 68 23.25 0.38 -20.09
CA GLY A 68 24.01 -0.31 -21.14
C GLY A 68 23.54 0.06 -22.54
N PHE A 69 22.21 0.20 -22.75
CA PHE A 69 21.67 0.67 -24.02
C PHE A 69 22.12 2.12 -24.34
N TYR A 70 22.07 3.03 -23.37
CA TYR A 70 22.54 4.39 -23.58
C TYR A 70 24.06 4.47 -23.81
N ALA A 71 24.82 3.56 -23.18
CA ALA A 71 26.26 3.42 -23.45
C ALA A 71 26.55 2.95 -24.87
N MET A 72 25.75 2.03 -25.44
CA MET A 72 25.84 1.62 -26.86
C MET A 72 25.65 2.79 -27.83
N LEU A 73 24.86 3.80 -27.43
CA LEU A 73 24.64 5.01 -28.20
C LEU A 73 25.68 6.11 -27.92
N GLY A 74 26.67 5.86 -27.05
CA GLY A 74 27.64 6.87 -26.61
C GLY A 74 27.07 7.95 -25.72
N LEU A 75 25.99 7.67 -25.00
CA LEU A 75 25.21 8.62 -24.19
C LEU A 75 25.30 8.37 -22.68
N THR A 76 26.36 7.72 -22.20
CA THR A 76 26.55 7.36 -20.78
C THR A 76 26.41 8.58 -19.87
N ASP A 77 27.06 9.70 -20.22
CA ASP A 77 27.04 10.92 -19.41
C ASP A 77 25.65 11.59 -19.33
N LYS A 78 24.78 11.26 -20.27
CA LYS A 78 23.41 11.80 -20.38
C LYS A 78 22.34 10.83 -19.87
N ALA A 79 22.71 9.62 -19.44
CA ALA A 79 21.78 8.55 -19.09
C ALA A 79 20.72 9.00 -18.05
N GLY A 80 21.12 9.74 -17.02
CA GLY A 80 20.22 10.26 -15.99
C GLY A 80 19.20 11.25 -16.54
N ASP A 81 19.62 12.17 -17.44
CA ASP A 81 18.71 13.14 -18.05
C ASP A 81 17.76 12.48 -19.04
N ILE A 82 18.25 11.51 -19.81
CA ILE A 82 17.43 10.70 -20.70
C ILE A 82 16.36 9.96 -19.92
N MET A 83 16.72 9.27 -18.83
CA MET A 83 15.76 8.55 -17.98
C MET A 83 14.69 9.48 -17.38
N ARG A 84 15.10 10.67 -16.89
CA ARG A 84 14.13 11.68 -16.39
C ARG A 84 13.20 12.22 -17.46
N THR A 85 13.64 12.24 -18.71
CA THR A 85 12.85 12.71 -19.84
C THR A 85 11.89 11.62 -20.33
N VAL A 86 12.38 10.40 -20.48
CA VAL A 86 11.58 9.20 -20.84
C VAL A 86 10.45 8.94 -19.85
N ASP A 87 10.68 9.15 -18.56
CA ASP A 87 9.64 9.04 -17.52
C ASP A 87 8.41 9.93 -17.73
N LYS A 88 8.53 10.96 -18.54
CA LYS A 88 7.39 11.81 -18.88
C LYS A 88 6.54 11.24 -20.02
N LEU A 89 6.95 10.11 -20.64
CA LEU A 89 6.34 9.56 -21.85
C LEU A 89 4.82 9.38 -21.72
N ASP A 90 4.37 8.71 -20.65
CA ASP A 90 2.96 8.46 -20.40
C ASP A 90 2.13 9.75 -20.23
N LYS A 91 2.78 10.85 -19.85
CA LYS A 91 2.10 12.13 -19.54
C LYS A 91 2.04 13.09 -20.72
N ILE A 92 3.10 13.13 -21.52
CA ILE A 92 3.25 14.15 -22.55
C ILE A 92 3.35 13.60 -23.96
N GLY A 93 3.48 12.26 -24.13
CA GLY A 93 3.56 11.57 -25.42
C GLY A 93 4.94 11.60 -26.06
N ALA A 94 5.16 10.68 -27.02
CA ALA A 94 6.45 10.41 -27.64
C ALA A 94 7.05 11.62 -28.40
N GLU A 95 6.22 12.39 -29.12
CA GLU A 95 6.68 13.57 -29.85
C GLU A 95 7.32 14.63 -28.94
N LYS A 96 6.66 14.91 -27.81
CA LYS A 96 7.18 15.87 -26.83
C LYS A 96 8.42 15.34 -26.12
N VAL A 97 8.46 14.03 -25.79
CA VAL A 97 9.66 13.40 -25.22
C VAL A 97 10.82 13.49 -26.22
N ARG A 98 10.58 13.21 -27.50
CA ARG A 98 11.59 13.35 -28.54
C ARG A 98 12.16 14.77 -28.60
N ALA A 99 11.29 15.78 -28.62
CA ALA A 99 11.71 17.19 -28.61
C ALA A 99 12.55 17.53 -27.36
N LEU A 100 12.14 17.08 -26.17
CA LEU A 100 12.91 17.29 -24.95
C LEU A 100 14.28 16.59 -24.98
N LEU A 101 14.36 15.39 -25.55
CA LEU A 101 15.62 14.64 -25.71
C LEU A 101 16.59 15.42 -26.62
N THR A 102 16.11 15.98 -27.74
CA THR A 102 16.93 16.76 -28.66
C THR A 102 17.27 18.15 -28.12
N ASP A 103 16.30 18.90 -27.66
CA ASP A 103 16.42 20.34 -27.39
C ASP A 103 16.97 20.63 -25.98
N GLU A 104 16.61 19.83 -24.98
CA GLU A 104 17.05 20.05 -23.59
C GLU A 104 18.22 19.13 -23.19
N VAL A 105 18.15 17.82 -23.53
CA VAL A 105 19.20 16.85 -23.19
C VAL A 105 20.34 16.93 -24.20
N GLY A 106 20.10 17.43 -25.42
CA GLY A 106 21.08 17.55 -26.47
C GLY A 106 21.52 16.21 -27.05
N VAL A 107 20.56 15.29 -27.23
CA VAL A 107 20.74 14.01 -27.92
C VAL A 107 20.50 14.23 -29.43
N SER A 108 21.21 13.50 -30.30
CA SER A 108 20.95 13.58 -31.73
C SER A 108 19.53 13.07 -32.06
N ALA A 109 18.95 13.54 -33.16
CA ALA A 109 17.64 13.10 -33.60
C ALA A 109 17.58 11.57 -33.81
N GLU A 110 18.62 11.00 -34.40
CA GLU A 110 18.74 9.56 -34.62
C GLU A 110 18.77 8.78 -33.31
N SER A 111 19.57 9.27 -32.33
CA SER A 111 19.64 8.65 -31.01
C SER A 111 18.33 8.77 -30.24
N ALA A 112 17.62 9.90 -30.36
CA ALA A 112 16.29 10.09 -29.75
C ALA A 112 15.29 9.10 -30.32
N ASP A 113 15.29 8.87 -31.62
CA ASP A 113 14.42 7.90 -32.30
C ASP A 113 14.75 6.47 -31.88
N GLU A 114 16.04 6.09 -31.75
CA GLU A 114 16.45 4.76 -31.25
C GLU A 114 16.06 4.58 -29.78
N ILE A 115 16.17 5.60 -28.92
CA ILE A 115 15.71 5.55 -27.53
C ILE A 115 14.22 5.29 -27.48
N LEU A 116 13.41 6.04 -28.24
CA LEU A 116 11.95 5.87 -28.25
C LEU A 116 11.55 4.50 -28.79
N LYS A 117 12.23 4.01 -29.81
CA LYS A 117 12.00 2.67 -30.36
C LYS A 117 12.32 1.58 -29.33
N PHE A 118 13.42 1.73 -28.61
CA PHE A 118 13.83 0.77 -27.57
C PHE A 118 12.81 0.71 -26.42
N ILE A 119 12.42 1.84 -25.87
CA ILE A 119 11.46 1.87 -24.75
C ILE A 119 10.03 1.51 -25.18
N ALA A 120 9.71 1.54 -26.47
CA ALA A 120 8.44 1.10 -27.05
C ALA A 120 8.35 -0.41 -27.22
N ILE A 121 9.40 -1.19 -26.95
CA ILE A 121 9.36 -2.66 -26.98
C ILE A 121 8.34 -3.14 -25.92
N THR A 122 7.26 -3.76 -26.39
CA THR A 122 6.15 -4.24 -25.55
C THR A 122 5.69 -5.62 -26.05
N GLY A 123 4.92 -6.31 -25.21
CA GLY A 123 4.36 -7.62 -25.53
C GLY A 123 4.25 -8.49 -24.29
N SER A 124 4.19 -9.81 -24.43
CA SER A 124 4.36 -10.72 -23.31
C SER A 124 5.79 -10.62 -22.75
N ASN A 125 5.99 -11.05 -21.51
CA ASN A 125 7.32 -11.03 -20.89
C ASN A 125 8.37 -11.73 -21.77
N ASP A 126 8.03 -12.88 -22.35
CA ASP A 126 8.93 -13.62 -23.25
C ASP A 126 9.23 -12.84 -24.54
N GLN A 127 8.26 -12.14 -25.10
CA GLN A 127 8.46 -11.31 -26.30
C GLN A 127 9.39 -10.15 -26.02
N VAL A 128 9.22 -9.48 -24.88
CA VAL A 128 10.10 -8.36 -24.48
C VAL A 128 11.52 -8.87 -24.24
N LEU A 129 11.68 -9.95 -23.47
CA LEU A 129 13.00 -10.54 -23.20
C LEU A 129 13.67 -11.01 -24.50
N SER A 130 12.95 -11.65 -25.42
CA SER A 130 13.48 -12.06 -26.73
C SER A 130 13.91 -10.86 -27.60
N ALA A 131 13.15 -9.76 -27.58
CA ALA A 131 13.54 -8.53 -28.27
C ALA A 131 14.82 -7.92 -27.69
N LEU A 132 15.00 -7.96 -26.36
CA LEU A 132 16.22 -7.49 -25.68
C LEU A 132 17.44 -8.35 -26.05
N GLU A 133 17.28 -9.65 -26.29
CA GLU A 133 18.37 -10.53 -26.76
C GLU A 133 18.99 -10.06 -28.08
N GLY A 134 18.25 -9.35 -28.93
CA GLY A 134 18.76 -8.74 -30.15
C GLY A 134 19.84 -7.65 -29.90
N TYR A 135 19.96 -7.17 -28.70
CA TYR A 135 20.98 -6.18 -28.27
C TYR A 135 22.15 -6.80 -27.51
N ALA A 136 22.06 -8.07 -27.10
CA ALA A 136 23.08 -8.76 -26.32
C ALA A 136 24.43 -8.85 -27.06
N GLY A 137 25.51 -8.94 -26.28
CA GLY A 137 26.89 -9.01 -26.78
C GLY A 137 27.45 -7.68 -27.26
N ARG A 138 26.74 -6.57 -27.05
CA ARG A 138 27.19 -5.22 -27.45
C ARG A 138 27.71 -4.37 -26.29
N ASN A 139 27.29 -4.68 -25.08
CA ASN A 139 27.68 -3.94 -23.88
C ASN A 139 27.55 -4.84 -22.64
N GLU A 140 28.61 -4.97 -21.86
CA GLU A 140 28.67 -5.85 -20.67
C GLU A 140 27.62 -5.49 -19.61
N THR A 141 27.42 -4.19 -19.35
CA THR A 141 26.39 -3.74 -18.38
C THR A 141 24.99 -4.09 -18.84
N PHE A 142 24.71 -4.00 -20.14
CA PHE A 142 23.43 -4.43 -20.72
C PHE A 142 23.23 -5.93 -20.54
N ASP A 143 24.23 -6.72 -20.87
CA ASP A 143 24.17 -8.19 -20.81
C ASP A 143 23.94 -8.66 -19.37
N GLU A 144 24.67 -8.08 -18.42
CA GLU A 144 24.44 -8.34 -16.97
C GLU A 144 23.00 -7.99 -16.57
N GLY A 145 22.51 -6.82 -16.98
CA GLY A 145 21.13 -6.39 -16.67
C GLY A 145 20.08 -7.31 -17.27
N LEU A 146 20.30 -7.81 -18.48
CA LEU A 146 19.40 -8.75 -19.16
C LEU A 146 19.38 -10.11 -18.46
N ASP A 147 20.53 -10.65 -18.05
CA ASP A 147 20.63 -11.91 -17.31
C ASP A 147 19.96 -11.80 -15.93
N GLN A 148 20.15 -10.67 -15.25
CA GLN A 148 19.48 -10.39 -14.00
C GLN A 148 17.96 -10.33 -14.18
N LEU A 149 17.46 -9.60 -15.20
CA LEU A 149 16.02 -9.48 -15.45
C LEU A 149 15.37 -10.82 -15.81
N LYS A 150 16.03 -11.64 -16.65
CA LYS A 150 15.57 -13.01 -16.96
C LYS A 150 15.47 -13.86 -15.70
N THR A 151 16.45 -13.76 -14.81
CA THR A 151 16.48 -14.49 -13.54
C THR A 151 15.34 -14.05 -12.63
N VAL A 152 15.09 -12.73 -12.53
CA VAL A 152 13.99 -12.18 -11.73
C VAL A 152 12.63 -12.65 -12.27
N VAL A 153 12.40 -12.58 -13.57
CA VAL A 153 11.16 -13.06 -14.23
C VAL A 153 10.92 -14.55 -13.96
N LYS A 154 11.97 -15.37 -14.11
CA LYS A 154 11.90 -16.80 -13.79
C LYS A 154 11.51 -17.04 -12.32
N TYR A 155 12.12 -16.31 -11.40
CA TYR A 155 11.84 -16.48 -9.97
C TYR A 155 10.49 -15.91 -9.56
N LEU A 156 9.97 -14.88 -10.21
CA LEU A 156 8.60 -14.39 -9.99
C LEU A 156 7.57 -15.50 -10.23
N SER A 157 7.70 -16.22 -11.35
CA SER A 157 6.86 -17.38 -11.64
C SER A 157 7.03 -18.49 -10.60
N ALA A 158 8.25 -18.75 -10.12
CA ALA A 158 8.54 -19.75 -9.09
C ALA A 158 7.97 -19.35 -7.72
N PHE A 159 7.90 -18.05 -7.39
CA PHE A 159 7.22 -17.51 -6.21
C PHE A 159 5.69 -17.51 -6.31
N GLY A 160 5.15 -17.92 -7.46
CA GLY A 160 3.72 -18.05 -7.70
C GLY A 160 3.02 -16.75 -8.05
N VAL A 161 3.75 -15.75 -8.56
CA VAL A 161 3.13 -14.53 -9.11
C VAL A 161 2.58 -14.86 -10.49
N PRO A 162 1.25 -14.73 -10.75
CA PRO A 162 0.67 -14.98 -12.05
C PRO A 162 1.20 -14.00 -13.10
N GLU A 163 1.36 -14.48 -14.34
CA GLU A 163 1.90 -13.68 -15.43
C GLU A 163 1.06 -12.43 -15.74
N GLU A 164 -0.24 -12.48 -15.50
CA GLU A 164 -1.15 -11.35 -15.63
C GLU A 164 -0.92 -10.22 -14.60
N ASN A 165 -0.20 -10.51 -13.51
CA ASN A 165 0.06 -9.55 -12.44
C ASN A 165 1.46 -8.92 -12.50
N PHE A 166 2.31 -9.29 -13.46
CA PHE A 166 3.58 -8.61 -13.67
C PHE A 166 3.94 -8.48 -15.15
N ALA A 167 4.70 -7.45 -15.48
CA ALA A 167 5.15 -7.20 -16.85
C ALA A 167 6.55 -6.60 -16.86
N VAL A 168 7.38 -7.05 -17.81
CA VAL A 168 8.64 -6.38 -18.14
C VAL A 168 8.29 -5.10 -18.91
N ASP A 169 8.71 -3.94 -18.39
CA ASP A 169 8.34 -2.64 -18.94
C ASP A 169 9.55 -1.69 -18.95
N LEU A 170 10.07 -1.43 -20.13
CA LEU A 170 11.26 -0.59 -20.32
C LEU A 170 10.99 0.89 -20.10
N THR A 171 9.74 1.31 -20.03
CA THR A 171 9.37 2.70 -19.73
C THR A 171 9.62 3.06 -18.26
N ILE A 172 9.76 2.06 -17.37
CA ILE A 172 10.18 2.31 -15.99
C ILE A 172 11.67 2.69 -16.00
N ALA A 173 11.90 3.93 -16.32
CA ALA A 173 13.22 4.57 -16.24
C ALA A 173 13.40 5.28 -14.90
N ARG A 174 12.29 5.53 -14.18
CA ARG A 174 12.23 6.25 -12.91
C ARG A 174 12.59 5.35 -11.73
N GLY A 175 13.06 5.97 -10.76
CA GLY A 175 13.38 5.53 -9.42
C GLY A 175 14.19 6.64 -8.81
N LEU A 176 14.45 6.56 -7.54
CA LEU A 176 15.42 7.44 -6.90
C LEU A 176 16.77 7.16 -7.57
N ASP A 177 17.58 8.20 -7.75
CA ASP A 177 18.86 8.11 -8.51
C ASP A 177 19.81 7.05 -7.96
N TYR A 178 19.58 6.56 -6.75
CA TYR A 178 20.38 5.53 -6.09
C TYR A 178 20.05 4.08 -6.49
N TYR A 179 19.03 3.80 -7.30
CA TYR A 179 18.78 2.43 -7.76
C TYR A 179 19.83 1.99 -8.78
N THR A 180 20.34 0.78 -8.61
CA THR A 180 21.48 0.22 -9.36
C THR A 180 21.13 -1.01 -10.19
N GLY A 181 20.03 -1.70 -9.89
CA GLY A 181 19.61 -2.95 -10.51
C GLY A 181 18.14 -2.96 -10.87
N THR A 182 17.43 -4.02 -10.46
CA THR A 182 15.99 -4.17 -10.71
C THR A 182 15.19 -3.06 -10.06
N VAL A 183 14.18 -2.58 -10.76
CA VAL A 183 13.23 -1.55 -10.31
C VAL A 183 11.80 -2.02 -10.52
N TYR A 184 10.91 -1.58 -9.64
CA TYR A 184 9.50 -1.99 -9.64
C TYR A 184 8.57 -0.79 -9.58
N GLU A 185 7.45 -0.91 -10.27
CA GLU A 185 6.37 0.03 -10.17
C GLU A 185 5.02 -0.69 -10.29
N THR A 186 4.13 -0.53 -9.32
CA THR A 186 2.84 -1.20 -9.31
C THR A 186 1.72 -0.22 -9.56
N ALA A 187 0.91 -0.48 -10.56
CA ALA A 187 -0.25 0.31 -10.92
C ALA A 187 -1.54 -0.51 -10.77
N LEU A 188 -2.62 0.14 -10.38
CA LEU A 188 -3.97 -0.42 -10.41
C LEU A 188 -4.53 -0.26 -11.83
N LEU A 189 -4.92 -1.37 -12.49
CA LEU A 189 -5.35 -1.38 -13.88
C LEU A 189 -6.69 -0.67 -14.10
N ASP A 190 -7.54 -0.67 -13.08
CA ASP A 190 -8.84 0.03 -13.13
C ASP A 190 -8.72 1.53 -12.79
N HIS A 191 -7.55 1.98 -12.33
CA HIS A 191 -7.29 3.35 -11.86
C HIS A 191 -5.92 3.88 -12.30
N PRO A 192 -5.62 3.87 -13.61
CA PRO A 192 -4.33 4.28 -14.14
C PRO A 192 -3.99 5.76 -13.82
N GLU A 193 -5.01 6.61 -13.64
CA GLU A 193 -4.87 8.02 -13.32
C GLU A 193 -4.20 8.29 -11.95
N ILE A 194 -4.20 7.31 -11.07
CA ILE A 194 -3.61 7.41 -9.74
C ILE A 194 -2.09 7.23 -9.81
N GLY A 195 -1.62 6.52 -10.84
CA GLY A 195 -0.23 6.16 -11.01
C GLY A 195 0.21 5.07 -10.04
N SER A 196 1.49 4.95 -9.79
CA SER A 196 2.06 3.91 -8.96
C SER A 196 1.59 4.00 -7.51
N VAL A 197 1.14 2.87 -6.95
CA VAL A 197 0.73 2.70 -5.54
C VAL A 197 1.80 2.00 -4.71
N CYS A 198 2.73 1.31 -5.36
CA CYS A 198 3.91 0.72 -4.75
C CYS A 198 5.09 0.83 -5.72
N SER A 199 6.27 1.15 -5.23
CA SER A 199 7.48 1.21 -6.02
C SER A 199 8.68 0.78 -5.19
N GLY A 200 9.77 0.42 -5.86
CA GLY A 200 10.98 0.00 -5.21
C GLY A 200 12.09 -0.35 -6.18
N GLY A 201 13.16 -0.95 -5.67
CA GLY A 201 14.28 -1.44 -6.47
C GLY A 201 15.49 -1.79 -5.64
N ARG A 202 16.51 -2.28 -6.35
CA ARG A 202 17.82 -2.58 -5.79
C ARG A 202 18.67 -1.32 -5.70
N TYR A 203 19.38 -1.17 -4.60
CA TYR A 203 20.36 -0.12 -4.34
C TYR A 203 21.60 -0.73 -3.69
N ASP A 204 22.77 -0.52 -4.30
CA ASP A 204 24.02 -1.11 -3.82
C ASP A 204 24.83 -0.12 -2.98
N ASN A 205 24.74 1.19 -3.27
CA ASN A 205 25.66 2.20 -2.74
C ASN A 205 25.02 3.17 -1.75
N LEU A 206 23.74 2.96 -1.36
CA LEU A 206 23.05 3.91 -0.48
C LEU A 206 23.70 4.02 0.91
N ALA A 207 24.23 2.92 1.43
CA ALA A 207 24.86 2.88 2.74
C ALA A 207 26.23 3.59 2.78
N GLU A 208 26.90 3.80 1.64
CA GLU A 208 28.22 4.45 1.55
C GLU A 208 28.23 5.88 2.11
N TYR A 209 27.06 6.55 2.14
CA TYR A 209 26.91 7.86 2.79
C TYR A 209 27.09 7.82 4.32
N TYR A 210 27.02 6.63 4.94
CA TYR A 210 26.98 6.47 6.39
C TYR A 210 28.01 5.48 6.93
N THR A 211 28.58 4.63 6.09
CA THR A 211 29.52 3.58 6.51
C THR A 211 30.41 3.14 5.34
N ASP A 212 31.61 2.66 5.66
CA ASP A 212 32.54 2.06 4.69
C ASP A 212 32.17 0.62 4.32
N LYS A 213 31.12 0.06 4.91
CA LYS A 213 30.65 -1.29 4.60
C LYS A 213 29.83 -1.29 3.32
N GLN A 214 30.06 -2.29 2.50
CA GLN A 214 29.18 -2.59 1.37
C GLN A 214 27.90 -3.27 1.89
N LEU A 215 26.80 -2.55 1.87
CA LEU A 215 25.48 -3.01 2.32
C LEU A 215 24.46 -2.87 1.18
N PRO A 216 24.56 -3.75 0.15
CA PRO A 216 23.56 -3.74 -0.93
C PRO A 216 22.18 -4.04 -0.36
N GLY A 217 21.17 -3.37 -0.88
CA GLY A 217 19.79 -3.54 -0.46
C GLY A 217 18.83 -3.66 -1.63
N VAL A 218 17.69 -4.24 -1.39
CA VAL A 218 16.50 -4.18 -2.25
C VAL A 218 15.28 -3.96 -1.38
N GLY A 219 14.40 -3.07 -1.80
CA GLY A 219 13.21 -2.79 -1.03
C GLY A 219 12.07 -2.25 -1.86
N ILE A 220 10.91 -2.26 -1.24
CA ILE A 220 9.65 -1.73 -1.78
C ILE A 220 9.00 -0.80 -0.78
N SER A 221 8.27 0.16 -1.30
CA SER A 221 7.47 1.10 -0.52
C SER A 221 6.04 1.13 -1.04
N ILE A 222 5.11 0.68 -0.22
CA ILE A 222 3.67 0.78 -0.48
C ILE A 222 3.20 2.15 0.01
N GLY A 223 2.65 2.96 -0.87
CA GLY A 223 2.04 4.24 -0.53
C GLY A 223 0.72 4.05 0.21
N LEU A 224 0.79 3.76 1.51
CA LEU A 224 -0.37 3.35 2.32
C LEU A 224 -1.51 4.39 2.27
N THR A 225 -1.19 5.68 2.45
CA THR A 225 -2.20 6.75 2.37
C THR A 225 -2.84 6.83 0.99
N ARG A 226 -2.04 6.67 -0.08
CA ARG A 226 -2.56 6.68 -1.45
C ARG A 226 -3.47 5.49 -1.71
N LEU A 227 -3.02 4.27 -1.33
CA LEU A 227 -3.81 3.06 -1.48
C LEU A 227 -5.14 3.17 -0.73
N PHE A 228 -5.10 3.61 0.53
CA PHE A 228 -6.29 3.82 1.35
C PHE A 228 -7.26 4.85 0.74
N TYR A 229 -6.73 5.96 0.22
CA TYR A 229 -7.51 6.98 -0.48
C TYR A 229 -8.25 6.39 -1.70
N VAL A 230 -7.53 5.60 -2.52
CA VAL A 230 -8.12 4.94 -3.71
C VAL A 230 -9.21 3.97 -3.31
N LEU A 231 -8.95 3.10 -2.34
CA LEU A 231 -9.92 2.12 -1.85
C LEU A 231 -11.18 2.80 -1.32
N GLY A 232 -11.02 3.96 -0.65
CA GLY A 232 -12.15 4.78 -0.18
C GLY A 232 -12.97 5.38 -1.33
N GLU A 233 -12.32 5.95 -2.34
CA GLU A 233 -12.99 6.52 -3.52
C GLU A 233 -13.77 5.46 -4.32
N GLN A 234 -13.29 4.21 -4.31
CA GLN A 234 -13.92 3.09 -5.00
C GLN A 234 -15.03 2.41 -4.19
N GLY A 235 -15.31 2.91 -2.98
CA GLY A 235 -16.29 2.29 -2.11
C GLY A 235 -15.86 0.94 -1.52
N MET A 236 -14.61 0.53 -1.72
CA MET A 236 -14.09 -0.73 -1.16
C MET A 236 -13.89 -0.68 0.35
N LEU A 237 -13.80 0.52 0.94
CA LEU A 237 -13.71 0.73 2.39
C LEU A 237 -15.08 0.99 3.03
N ASN A 238 -16.13 1.18 2.24
CA ASN A 238 -17.47 1.53 2.70
C ASN A 238 -18.31 0.29 3.08
N GLY A 239 -17.71 -0.90 3.14
CA GLY A 239 -18.36 -2.08 3.71
C GLY A 239 -18.64 -1.88 5.19
N ASP A 240 -19.16 -2.90 5.85
CA ASP A 240 -19.52 -2.94 7.28
C ASP A 240 -18.37 -2.67 8.26
N LEU A 241 -17.51 -1.68 7.97
CA LEU A 241 -16.47 -1.29 8.89
C LEU A 241 -17.08 -0.65 10.14
N PRO A 242 -16.69 -1.09 11.35
CA PRO A 242 -17.17 -0.45 12.58
C PRO A 242 -16.67 1.00 12.61
N THR A 243 -17.61 1.93 12.57
CA THR A 243 -17.30 3.38 12.63
C THR A 243 -17.13 3.85 14.06
N ALA A 244 -17.71 3.12 15.04
CA ALA A 244 -17.62 3.47 16.44
C ALA A 244 -16.24 3.12 17.04
N PRO A 245 -15.69 3.99 17.88
CA PRO A 245 -14.44 3.72 18.63
C PRO A 245 -14.67 2.69 19.75
N ALA A 246 -15.91 2.40 20.08
CA ALA A 246 -16.30 1.45 21.14
C ALA A 246 -17.32 0.43 20.62
N ASP A 247 -17.35 -0.73 21.28
CA ASP A 247 -18.33 -1.80 21.02
C ASP A 247 -19.61 -1.59 21.82
N VAL A 248 -19.47 -1.00 23.00
CA VAL A 248 -20.55 -0.68 23.94
C VAL A 248 -20.51 0.77 24.33
N LEU A 249 -21.63 1.46 24.25
CA LEU A 249 -21.84 2.78 24.83
C LEU A 249 -22.79 2.68 26.03
N ILE A 250 -22.30 3.06 27.22
CA ILE A 250 -23.13 3.14 28.42
C ILE A 250 -23.78 4.51 28.49
N LEU A 251 -25.10 4.55 28.58
CA LEU A 251 -25.93 5.73 28.79
C LEU A 251 -26.47 5.74 30.21
N PRO A 252 -25.81 6.43 31.16
CA PRO A 252 -26.35 6.58 32.51
C PRO A 252 -27.63 7.41 32.47
N MET A 253 -28.64 6.96 33.23
CA MET A 253 -29.92 7.65 33.41
C MET A 253 -30.02 8.27 34.81
N THR A 254 -28.97 8.13 35.62
CA THR A 254 -28.82 8.67 36.98
C THR A 254 -27.87 9.88 36.96
N GLU A 255 -27.95 10.73 37.98
CA GLU A 255 -26.99 11.83 38.19
C GLU A 255 -25.64 11.31 38.68
N ASP A 256 -25.68 10.35 39.63
CA ASP A 256 -24.46 9.66 40.07
C ASP A 256 -24.01 8.64 39.05
N LEU A 257 -22.78 8.77 38.55
CA LEU A 257 -22.18 7.93 37.57
C LEU A 257 -21.42 6.73 38.13
N SER A 258 -21.34 6.55 39.44
CA SER A 258 -20.52 5.52 40.09
C SER A 258 -20.80 4.12 39.60
N ALA A 259 -22.08 3.74 39.46
CA ALA A 259 -22.48 2.45 38.95
C ALA A 259 -22.09 2.26 37.47
N ALA A 260 -22.25 3.32 36.66
CA ALA A 260 -21.89 3.28 35.24
C ALA A 260 -20.36 3.21 35.04
N VAL A 261 -19.58 3.91 35.85
CA VAL A 261 -18.11 3.81 35.87
C VAL A 261 -17.67 2.39 36.24
N THR A 262 -18.29 1.81 37.30
CA THR A 262 -18.02 0.43 37.70
C THR A 262 -18.31 -0.57 36.58
N LEU A 263 -19.46 -0.42 35.90
CA LEU A 263 -19.83 -1.28 34.78
C LEU A 263 -18.88 -1.10 33.61
N ALA A 264 -18.51 0.13 33.27
CA ALA A 264 -17.54 0.40 32.19
C ALA A 264 -16.18 -0.27 32.47
N THR A 265 -15.71 -0.22 33.72
CA THR A 265 -14.47 -0.87 34.12
C THR A 265 -14.56 -2.38 33.96
N LYS A 266 -15.63 -3.01 34.46
CA LYS A 266 -15.83 -4.45 34.33
C LYS A 266 -15.89 -4.93 32.87
N LEU A 267 -16.57 -4.17 31.99
CA LEU A 267 -16.62 -4.49 30.56
C LEU A 267 -15.24 -4.36 29.90
N ARG A 268 -14.48 -3.31 30.24
CA ARG A 268 -13.11 -3.09 29.73
C ARG A 268 -12.15 -4.18 30.21
N ASP A 269 -12.21 -4.55 31.47
CA ASP A 269 -11.41 -5.65 32.04
C ASP A 269 -11.74 -7.00 31.35
N ALA A 270 -12.99 -7.15 30.91
CA ALA A 270 -13.43 -8.28 30.11
C ALA A 270 -13.05 -8.16 28.62
N GLY A 271 -12.29 -7.14 28.18
CA GLY A 271 -11.82 -6.95 26.82
C GLY A 271 -12.84 -6.31 25.86
N VAL A 272 -13.96 -5.77 26.36
CA VAL A 272 -14.96 -5.06 25.54
C VAL A 272 -14.62 -3.57 25.48
N ARG A 273 -14.43 -3.02 24.28
CA ARG A 273 -14.19 -1.58 24.09
C ARG A 273 -15.43 -0.81 24.50
N THR A 274 -15.37 -0.12 25.63
CA THR A 274 -16.53 0.52 26.26
C THR A 274 -16.34 2.01 26.40
N GLN A 275 -17.32 2.77 25.93
CA GLN A 275 -17.44 4.22 26.12
C GLN A 275 -18.52 4.52 27.17
N LEU A 276 -18.26 5.49 28.04
CA LEU A 276 -19.22 6.02 28.98
C LEU A 276 -19.67 7.41 28.49
N TYR A 277 -20.97 7.62 28.36
CA TYR A 277 -21.54 8.92 28.07
C TYR A 277 -21.68 9.73 29.38
N THR A 278 -20.96 10.83 29.49
CA THR A 278 -20.85 11.60 30.74
C THR A 278 -21.66 12.89 30.77
N GLU A 279 -22.21 13.31 29.60
CA GLU A 279 -22.96 14.56 29.54
C GLU A 279 -24.41 14.39 30.07
N GLN A 280 -24.85 15.35 30.86
CA GLN A 280 -26.23 15.40 31.39
C GLN A 280 -27.18 15.98 30.30
N LYS A 281 -27.57 15.14 29.34
CA LYS A 281 -28.49 15.49 28.26
C LYS A 281 -29.75 14.64 28.29
N LYS A 282 -30.81 15.12 27.62
CA LYS A 282 -32.08 14.37 27.45
C LYS A 282 -31.81 13.06 26.71
N PHE A 283 -32.58 12.03 27.01
CA PHE A 283 -32.51 10.69 26.43
C PHE A 283 -32.35 10.69 24.90
N LYS A 284 -33.22 11.49 24.22
CA LYS A 284 -33.18 11.61 22.75
C LYS A 284 -31.78 12.07 22.24
N ALA A 285 -31.12 12.97 22.95
CA ALA A 285 -29.79 13.45 22.55
C ALA A 285 -28.73 12.37 22.75
N LYS A 286 -28.81 11.59 23.84
CA LYS A 286 -27.93 10.46 24.11
C LYS A 286 -28.09 9.37 23.03
N MET A 287 -29.32 9.06 22.63
CA MET A 287 -29.61 8.10 21.55
C MET A 287 -29.12 8.59 20.20
N ASN A 288 -29.33 9.85 19.85
CA ASN A 288 -28.79 10.43 18.61
C ASN A 288 -27.27 10.37 18.55
N TYR A 289 -26.58 10.45 19.70
CA TYR A 289 -25.14 10.27 19.76
C TYR A 289 -24.75 8.82 19.46
N ALA A 290 -25.45 7.84 20.04
CA ALA A 290 -25.25 6.42 19.77
C ALA A 290 -25.43 6.09 18.28
N ASP A 291 -26.53 6.58 17.68
CA ASP A 291 -26.82 6.40 16.25
C ASP A 291 -25.73 7.00 15.36
N LYS A 292 -25.31 8.24 15.64
CA LYS A 292 -24.29 8.93 14.85
C LYS A 292 -22.90 8.28 14.95
N THR A 293 -22.56 7.70 16.11
CA THR A 293 -21.29 7.01 16.28
C THR A 293 -21.30 5.60 15.70
N GLY A 294 -22.47 5.05 15.43
CA GLY A 294 -22.62 3.69 14.90
C GLY A 294 -22.17 2.61 15.90
N VAL A 295 -22.29 2.88 17.22
CA VAL A 295 -21.91 1.91 18.24
C VAL A 295 -22.80 0.67 18.16
N PRO A 296 -22.24 -0.57 18.18
CA PRO A 296 -23.03 -1.79 18.05
C PRO A 296 -24.03 -2.02 19.16
N TYR A 297 -23.66 -1.71 20.40
CA TYR A 297 -24.48 -1.93 21.58
C TYR A 297 -24.60 -0.70 22.43
N VAL A 298 -25.81 -0.45 22.94
CA VAL A 298 -26.10 0.60 23.92
C VAL A 298 -26.59 -0.04 25.21
N VAL A 299 -26.02 0.37 26.32
CA VAL A 299 -26.45 -0.02 27.65
C VAL A 299 -27.14 1.16 28.32
N PHE A 300 -28.38 0.95 28.79
CA PHE A 300 -29.10 1.87 29.65
C PHE A 300 -28.89 1.46 31.09
N LEU A 301 -28.53 2.40 31.96
CA LEU A 301 -28.34 2.14 33.37
C LEU A 301 -29.03 3.23 34.20
N GLY A 302 -30.20 2.89 34.65
CA GLY A 302 -31.06 3.69 35.55
C GLY A 302 -31.02 3.16 36.98
N GLU A 303 -31.80 3.79 37.86
CA GLU A 303 -31.93 3.37 39.28
C GLU A 303 -32.41 1.95 39.44
N ASP A 304 -33.40 1.54 38.63
CA ASP A 304 -33.97 0.20 38.67
C ASP A 304 -32.98 -0.87 38.24
N GLU A 305 -32.21 -0.62 37.20
CA GLU A 305 -31.14 -1.53 36.73
C GLU A 305 -30.05 -1.68 37.79
N VAL A 306 -29.65 -0.59 38.42
CA VAL A 306 -28.64 -0.59 39.50
C VAL A 306 -29.15 -1.36 40.70
N LYS A 307 -30.42 -1.08 41.17
CA LYS A 307 -31.02 -1.73 42.32
C LYS A 307 -31.19 -3.23 42.16
N ASN A 308 -31.58 -3.65 40.96
CA ASN A 308 -31.83 -5.06 40.64
C ASN A 308 -30.57 -5.79 40.12
N ASN A 309 -29.43 -5.12 40.03
CA ASN A 309 -28.19 -5.66 39.50
C ASN A 309 -28.34 -6.28 38.09
N VAL A 310 -29.05 -5.58 37.21
CA VAL A 310 -29.31 -5.98 35.83
C VAL A 310 -28.83 -4.87 34.87
N ILE A 311 -28.69 -5.22 33.60
CA ILE A 311 -28.22 -4.34 32.54
C ILE A 311 -29.22 -4.39 31.39
N ALA A 312 -29.80 -3.26 31.06
CA ALA A 312 -30.65 -3.12 29.87
C ALA A 312 -29.72 -2.85 28.66
N CYS A 313 -29.53 -3.85 27.80
CA CYS A 313 -28.65 -3.80 26.65
C CYS A 313 -29.44 -3.88 25.35
N LYS A 314 -29.24 -2.90 24.47
CA LYS A 314 -29.85 -2.83 23.14
C LYS A 314 -28.82 -3.07 22.05
N ASP A 315 -29.11 -4.00 21.15
CA ASP A 315 -28.43 -4.16 19.88
C ASP A 315 -28.94 -3.09 18.91
N MET A 316 -28.04 -2.23 18.43
CA MET A 316 -28.40 -1.09 17.59
C MET A 316 -28.70 -1.49 16.13
N THR A 317 -28.32 -2.70 15.70
CA THR A 317 -28.59 -3.20 14.35
C THR A 317 -29.99 -3.86 14.29
N SER A 318 -30.26 -4.79 15.21
CA SER A 318 -31.56 -5.48 15.26
C SER A 318 -32.65 -4.66 15.95
N GLY A 319 -32.28 -3.70 16.78
CA GLY A 319 -33.16 -2.93 17.65
C GLY A 319 -33.62 -3.70 18.88
N GLU A 320 -33.24 -4.97 19.06
CA GLU A 320 -33.64 -5.83 20.18
C GLU A 320 -32.99 -5.36 21.48
N GLN A 321 -33.80 -5.21 22.53
CA GLN A 321 -33.35 -4.85 23.86
C GLN A 321 -33.60 -6.01 24.81
N THR A 322 -32.61 -6.33 25.65
CA THR A 322 -32.70 -7.34 26.71
C THR A 322 -32.23 -6.76 28.03
N THR A 323 -32.81 -7.30 29.11
CA THR A 323 -32.38 -6.95 30.48
C THR A 323 -31.84 -8.21 31.15
N LEU A 324 -30.50 -8.23 31.36
CA LEU A 324 -29.80 -9.43 31.80
C LEU A 324 -28.79 -9.08 32.93
N ASN A 325 -28.27 -10.07 33.64
CA ASN A 325 -27.15 -9.90 34.52
C ASN A 325 -25.83 -9.61 33.73
N PHE A 326 -24.75 -9.28 34.44
CA PHE A 326 -23.48 -8.92 33.81
C PHE A 326 -22.94 -10.03 32.88
N ASP A 327 -22.88 -11.27 33.38
CA ASP A 327 -22.27 -12.39 32.62
C ASP A 327 -23.05 -12.71 31.34
N ALA A 328 -24.37 -12.71 31.41
CA ALA A 328 -25.24 -12.95 30.25
C ALA A 328 -25.17 -11.77 29.26
N THR A 329 -25.06 -10.52 29.74
CA THR A 329 -24.86 -9.35 28.87
C THR A 329 -23.51 -9.41 28.18
N LEU A 330 -22.45 -9.74 28.91
CA LEU A 330 -21.10 -9.89 28.36
C LEU A 330 -21.04 -10.99 27.29
N ALA A 331 -21.65 -12.17 27.53
CA ALA A 331 -21.71 -13.24 26.56
C ALA A 331 -22.44 -12.78 25.30
N ARG A 332 -23.63 -12.18 25.43
CA ARG A 332 -24.42 -11.66 24.30
C ARG A 332 -23.63 -10.65 23.44
N VAL A 333 -22.93 -9.71 24.08
CA VAL A 333 -22.13 -8.70 23.39
C VAL A 333 -20.97 -9.38 22.64
N ARG A 334 -20.25 -10.30 23.27
CA ARG A 334 -19.13 -11.02 22.64
C ARG A 334 -19.58 -11.86 21.46
N ASP A 335 -20.64 -12.63 21.60
CA ASP A 335 -21.17 -13.48 20.54
C ASP A 335 -21.65 -12.65 19.36
N GLY A 336 -22.36 -11.56 19.62
CA GLY A 336 -22.83 -10.67 18.57
C GLY A 336 -21.68 -9.92 17.86
N LEU A 337 -20.62 -9.54 18.59
CA LEU A 337 -19.43 -8.96 17.97
C LEU A 337 -18.67 -10.00 17.13
N ALA A 338 -18.56 -11.25 17.62
CA ALA A 338 -17.95 -12.33 16.87
C ALA A 338 -18.70 -12.61 15.57
N GLU A 339 -20.04 -12.64 15.62
CA GLU A 339 -20.88 -12.84 14.42
C GLU A 339 -20.71 -11.69 13.40
N ARG A 340 -20.71 -10.43 13.86
CA ARG A 340 -20.48 -9.25 13.00
C ARG A 340 -19.10 -9.23 12.36
N ASN A 341 -18.13 -9.89 12.96
CA ASN A 341 -16.74 -9.96 12.48
C ASN A 341 -16.48 -11.19 11.60
N LYS A 342 -17.46 -12.10 11.44
CA LYS A 342 -17.33 -13.23 10.50
C LYS A 342 -17.11 -12.72 9.07
N GLY A 343 -16.06 -13.19 8.44
CA GLY A 343 -15.67 -12.79 7.08
C GLY A 343 -14.92 -11.46 6.98
N ARG A 344 -14.70 -10.75 8.10
CA ARG A 344 -13.78 -9.60 8.12
C ARG A 344 -12.36 -10.11 8.34
N VAL A 345 -11.43 -9.66 7.51
CA VAL A 345 -10.00 -9.90 7.74
C VAL A 345 -9.58 -9.03 8.92
N ILE A 346 -9.73 -9.56 10.12
CA ILE A 346 -9.10 -8.97 11.31
C ILE A 346 -7.71 -9.59 11.35
N VAL A 347 -6.70 -8.78 11.15
CA VAL A 347 -5.33 -9.20 11.43
C VAL A 347 -5.27 -9.39 12.95
N GLU A 348 -5.38 -10.64 13.38
CA GLU A 348 -5.06 -11.02 14.76
C GLU A 348 -3.62 -10.60 15.04
N LYS A 349 -3.42 -9.96 16.18
CA LYS A 349 -2.10 -9.53 16.65
C LYS A 349 -1.26 -10.73 17.09
#